data_e3db2530c37181915030a8c9f22aaae3
#
_entry.id   e3db2530c37181915030a8c9f22aaae3
#
_cell.length_a   1.000
_cell.length_b   1.000
_cell.length_c   1.000
_cell.angle_alpha   90.00
_cell.angle_beta   90.00
_cell.angle_gamma   90.00
#
_symmetry.space_group_name_H-M   'P 1'
#
loop_
_entity.id
_entity.type
_entity.pdbx_description
1 polymer ?
#
loop_
_entity_poly.entity_id
_entity_poly.type
_entity_poly.pdbx_seq_one_letter_code
_entity_poly.pdbx_strand_id
1 'polypeptide(L)'
;MQFFRAFFIRFAELLVLNCILSAIITAAFSAGSLLSTQLIPVLLVLAADAVFLSVQWARLRVLCFEVQDIRLYMKIALSSFALFAATHFAVYAVCAAHDNMRLYTWLFVTAKLLSIGTNYAISNLVAAIFFELLILGIIFLAPIHRREPDENERIPLDRDPEESKQ
;
A
#
# COMPACT_ATOMS: atom_id res chain seq x y z
N MET A 1 14.07 -16.90 10.72
CA MET A 1 12.63 -16.94 11.04
C MET A 1 11.95 -15.58 10.96
N GLN A 2 12.55 -14.48 11.45
CA GLN A 2 11.96 -13.14 11.44
C GLN A 2 11.66 -12.57 10.04
N PHE A 3 12.54 -12.79 9.06
CA PHE A 3 12.34 -12.33 7.68
C PHE A 3 11.05 -12.86 7.06
N PHE A 4 10.87 -14.17 7.05
CA PHE A 4 9.68 -14.79 6.41
C PHE A 4 8.38 -14.33 7.06
N ARG A 5 8.36 -14.24 8.40
CA ARG A 5 7.18 -13.75 9.12
C ARG A 5 6.85 -12.29 8.73
N ALA A 6 7.84 -11.40 8.76
CA ALA A 6 7.64 -10.00 8.39
C ALA A 6 7.24 -9.84 6.91
N PHE A 7 7.85 -10.62 6.02
CA PHE A 7 7.53 -10.67 4.60
C PHE A 7 6.06 -11.04 4.37
N PHE A 8 5.59 -12.18 4.95
CA PHE A 8 4.21 -12.62 4.76
C PHE A 8 3.19 -11.69 5.40
N ILE A 9 3.48 -11.13 6.58
CA ILE A 9 2.61 -10.13 7.20
C ILE A 9 2.48 -8.92 6.29
N ARG A 10 3.58 -8.43 5.75
CA ARG A 10 3.60 -7.26 4.88
C ARG A 10 2.86 -7.49 3.57
N PHE A 11 3.06 -8.66 2.94
CA PHE A 11 2.31 -9.05 1.75
C PHE A 11 0.80 -9.15 2.03
N ALA A 12 0.42 -9.79 3.15
CA ALA A 12 -0.98 -9.89 3.55
C ALA A 12 -1.60 -8.51 3.83
N GLU A 13 -0.88 -7.60 4.47
CA GLU A 13 -1.34 -6.22 4.69
C GLU A 13 -1.64 -5.48 3.38
N LEU A 14 -0.74 -5.59 2.38
CA LEU A 14 -0.93 -5.00 1.05
C LEU A 14 -2.20 -5.56 0.39
N LEU A 15 -2.34 -6.88 0.38
CA LEU A 15 -3.45 -7.56 -0.27
C LEU A 15 -4.79 -7.28 0.43
N VAL A 16 -4.84 -7.42 1.75
CA VAL A 16 -6.06 -7.23 2.54
C VAL A 16 -6.55 -5.78 2.46
N LEU A 17 -5.66 -4.82 2.61
CA LEU A 17 -6.02 -3.41 2.51
C LEU A 17 -6.58 -3.09 1.13
N ASN A 18 -5.92 -3.57 0.06
CA ASN A 18 -6.42 -3.41 -1.30
C ASN A 18 -7.81 -4.03 -1.48
N CYS A 19 -8.04 -5.25 -0.99
CA CYS A 19 -9.34 -5.93 -1.08
C CYS A 19 -10.44 -5.18 -0.31
N ILE A 20 -10.15 -4.69 0.90
CA ILE A 20 -11.11 -3.93 1.71
C ILE A 20 -11.51 -2.64 1.00
N LEU A 21 -10.54 -1.84 0.55
CA LEU A 21 -10.82 -0.60 -0.15
C LEU A 21 -11.56 -0.84 -1.46
N SER A 22 -11.18 -1.90 -2.19
CA SER A 22 -11.85 -2.27 -3.43
C SER A 22 -13.32 -2.68 -3.18
N ALA A 23 -13.61 -3.42 -2.11
CA ALA A 23 -14.96 -3.79 -1.73
C ALA A 23 -15.81 -2.57 -1.35
N ILE A 24 -15.27 -1.64 -0.54
CA ILE A 24 -15.94 -0.40 -0.14
C ILE A 24 -16.31 0.43 -1.37
N ILE A 25 -15.35 0.63 -2.29
CA ILE A 25 -15.60 1.40 -3.51
C ILE A 25 -16.60 0.71 -4.40
N THR A 26 -16.52 -0.62 -4.54
CA THR A 26 -17.50 -1.38 -5.34
C THR A 26 -18.90 -1.24 -4.77
N ALA A 27 -19.05 -1.34 -3.45
CA ALA A 27 -20.34 -1.13 -2.77
C ALA A 27 -20.85 0.31 -3.00
N ALA A 28 -19.99 1.32 -2.89
CA ALA A 28 -20.36 2.71 -3.16
C ALA A 28 -20.81 2.92 -4.61
N PHE A 29 -20.11 2.32 -5.57
CA PHE A 29 -20.53 2.36 -6.99
C PHE A 29 -21.84 1.64 -7.25
N SER A 30 -22.09 0.52 -6.57
CA SER A 30 -23.34 -0.24 -6.71
C SER A 30 -24.53 0.52 -6.11
N ALA A 31 -24.33 1.23 -4.99
CA ALA A 31 -25.33 2.08 -4.38
C ALA A 31 -25.55 3.38 -5.17
N GLY A 32 -24.58 3.78 -5.98
CA GLY A 32 -24.48 5.09 -6.63
C GLY A 32 -25.15 5.19 -8.00
N SER A 33 -26.10 4.31 -8.37
CA SER A 33 -27.00 4.57 -9.50
C SER A 33 -27.78 5.91 -9.38
N LEU A 34 -27.65 6.56 -8.23
CA LEU A 34 -28.19 7.88 -7.90
C LEU A 34 -27.19 9.04 -8.14
N LEU A 35 -25.91 8.76 -8.44
CA LEU A 35 -24.89 9.81 -8.59
C LEU A 35 -24.76 10.21 -10.06
N SER A 36 -25.54 11.19 -10.45
CA SER A 36 -25.63 11.71 -11.82
C SER A 36 -24.36 12.40 -12.36
N THR A 37 -23.31 12.55 -11.55
CA THR A 37 -22.07 13.22 -11.95
C THR A 37 -20.88 12.24 -11.90
N GLN A 38 -20.11 12.15 -12.98
CA GLN A 38 -18.90 11.31 -13.08
C GLN A 38 -17.77 11.71 -12.11
N LEU A 39 -17.86 12.89 -11.50
CA LEU A 39 -16.83 13.41 -10.59
C LEU A 39 -16.78 12.66 -9.26
N ILE A 40 -17.92 12.29 -8.69
CA ILE A 40 -17.98 11.64 -7.37
C ILE A 40 -17.29 10.28 -7.37
N PRO A 41 -17.53 9.39 -8.35
CA PRO A 41 -16.77 8.14 -8.47
C PRO A 41 -15.27 8.35 -8.54
N VAL A 42 -14.80 9.31 -9.35
CA VAL A 42 -13.36 9.61 -9.47
C VAL A 42 -12.78 10.04 -8.11
N LEU A 43 -13.45 10.94 -7.40
CA LEU A 43 -13.00 11.42 -6.09
C LEU A 43 -12.95 10.29 -5.05
N LEU A 44 -13.91 9.37 -5.07
CA LEU A 44 -13.92 8.20 -4.17
C LEU A 44 -12.73 7.28 -4.43
N VAL A 45 -12.40 7.01 -5.68
CA VAL A 45 -11.23 6.18 -6.02
C VAL A 45 -9.94 6.87 -5.62
N LEU A 46 -9.79 8.17 -5.93
CA LEU A 46 -8.62 8.95 -5.51
C LEU A 46 -8.46 8.99 -3.98
N ALA A 47 -9.57 9.14 -3.26
CA ALA A 47 -9.54 9.10 -1.80
C ALA A 47 -9.09 7.73 -1.27
N ALA A 48 -9.56 6.64 -1.86
CA ALA A 48 -9.14 5.30 -1.47
C ALA A 48 -7.66 5.04 -1.78
N ASP A 49 -7.18 5.47 -2.95
CA ASP A 49 -5.77 5.37 -3.31
C ASP A 49 -4.90 6.20 -2.34
N ALA A 50 -5.34 7.41 -1.99
CA ALA A 50 -4.66 8.23 -1.00
C ALA A 50 -4.62 7.57 0.39
N VAL A 51 -5.74 6.96 0.83
CA VAL A 51 -5.79 6.19 2.08
C VAL A 51 -4.85 5.00 2.01
N PHE A 52 -4.87 4.23 0.92
CA PHE A 52 -3.98 3.09 0.73
C PHE A 52 -2.51 3.52 0.86
N LEU A 53 -2.09 4.52 0.10
CA LEU A 53 -0.71 5.01 0.09
C LEU A 53 -0.31 5.58 1.47
N SER A 54 -1.21 6.29 2.15
CA SER A 54 -0.95 6.84 3.49
C SER A 54 -0.75 5.74 4.53
N VAL A 55 -1.58 4.70 4.51
CA VAL A 55 -1.43 3.54 5.39
C VAL A 55 -0.12 2.81 5.08
N GLN A 56 0.20 2.61 3.79
CA GLN A 56 1.45 1.98 3.40
C GLN A 56 2.67 2.79 3.86
N TRP A 57 2.62 4.12 3.72
CA TRP A 57 3.65 5.01 4.23
C TRP A 57 3.88 4.85 5.74
N ALA A 58 2.80 4.90 6.52
CA ALA A 58 2.87 4.75 7.97
C ALA A 58 3.47 3.38 8.36
N ARG A 59 3.00 2.31 7.73
CA ARG A 59 3.47 0.93 7.99
C ARG A 59 4.93 0.71 7.59
N LEU A 60 5.37 1.27 6.47
CA LEU A 60 6.77 1.19 6.05
C LEU A 60 7.69 1.96 6.99
N ARG A 61 7.25 3.09 7.52
CA ARG A 61 8.01 3.82 8.55
C ARG A 61 8.16 3.01 9.83
N VAL A 62 7.07 2.38 10.31
CA VAL A 62 7.12 1.50 11.47
C VAL A 62 8.08 0.33 11.21
N LEU A 63 7.98 -0.33 10.06
CA LEU A 63 8.88 -1.43 9.68
C LEU A 63 10.34 -0.97 9.64
N CYS A 64 10.60 0.20 9.07
CA CYS A 64 11.96 0.77 9.01
C CYS A 64 12.52 1.06 10.41
N PHE A 65 11.66 1.46 11.35
CA PHE A 65 12.05 1.69 12.74
C PHE A 65 12.32 0.38 13.49
N GLU A 66 11.43 -0.62 13.35
CA GLU A 66 11.54 -1.92 14.02
C GLU A 66 12.77 -2.74 13.57
N VAL A 67 13.04 -2.72 12.25
CA VAL A 67 14.08 -3.57 11.65
C VAL A 67 15.49 -3.01 11.89
N GLN A 68 15.65 -1.69 12.07
CA GLN A 68 16.92 -0.95 12.25
C GLN A 68 17.95 -1.16 11.12
N ASP A 69 18.07 -2.36 10.56
CA ASP A 69 18.93 -2.67 9.40
C ASP A 69 18.22 -2.32 8.10
N ILE A 70 18.73 -1.31 7.41
CA ILE A 70 18.17 -0.82 6.14
C ILE A 70 18.18 -1.89 5.04
N ARG A 71 19.19 -2.80 5.05
CA ARG A 71 19.27 -3.88 4.06
C ARG A 71 18.17 -4.91 4.28
N LEU A 72 17.90 -5.23 5.54
CA LEU A 72 16.83 -6.17 5.90
C LEU A 72 15.46 -5.54 5.62
N TYR A 73 15.28 -4.25 5.98
CA TYR A 73 14.08 -3.48 5.62
C TYR A 73 13.82 -3.55 4.11
N MET A 74 14.82 -3.19 3.28
CA MET A 74 14.68 -3.19 1.83
C MET A 74 14.34 -4.59 1.28
N LYS A 75 14.96 -5.64 1.82
CA LYS A 75 14.64 -7.01 1.42
C LYS A 75 13.18 -7.37 1.73
N ILE A 76 12.68 -7.06 2.93
CA ILE A 76 11.30 -7.33 3.32
C ILE A 76 10.33 -6.53 2.46
N ALA A 77 10.54 -5.21 2.36
CA ALA A 77 9.65 -4.31 1.66
C ALA A 77 9.58 -4.62 0.16
N LEU A 78 10.73 -4.78 -0.50
CA LEU A 78 10.78 -5.09 -1.93
C LEU A 78 10.27 -6.49 -2.27
N SER A 79 10.57 -7.51 -1.44
CA SER A 79 10.09 -8.88 -1.70
C SER A 79 8.56 -8.97 -1.53
N SER A 80 7.99 -8.34 -0.49
CA SER A 80 6.54 -8.34 -0.28
C SER A 80 5.82 -7.53 -1.36
N PHE A 81 6.39 -6.41 -1.78
CA PHE A 81 5.91 -5.63 -2.90
C PHE A 81 5.97 -6.40 -4.21
N ALA A 82 7.09 -7.05 -4.52
CA ALA A 82 7.25 -7.84 -5.75
C ALA A 82 6.22 -8.97 -5.85
N LEU A 83 5.93 -9.65 -4.73
CA LEU A 83 4.89 -10.67 -4.69
C LEU A 83 3.50 -10.06 -4.87
N PHE A 84 3.23 -8.91 -4.27
CA PHE A 84 1.96 -8.19 -4.46
C PHE A 84 1.78 -7.76 -5.92
N ALA A 85 2.78 -7.14 -6.53
CA ALA A 85 2.76 -6.72 -7.93
C ALA A 85 2.61 -7.93 -8.88
N ALA A 86 3.32 -9.03 -8.63
CA ALA A 86 3.17 -10.26 -9.39
C ALA A 86 1.74 -10.81 -9.31
N THR A 87 1.14 -10.82 -8.11
CA THR A 87 -0.26 -11.22 -7.91
C THR A 87 -1.21 -10.29 -8.66
N HIS A 88 -0.99 -8.99 -8.58
CA HIS A 88 -1.78 -7.97 -9.26
C HIS A 88 -1.77 -8.17 -10.78
N PHE A 89 -0.58 -8.30 -11.38
CA PHE A 89 -0.45 -8.50 -12.82
C PHE A 89 -0.90 -9.90 -13.28
N ALA A 90 -0.76 -10.93 -12.45
CA ALA A 90 -1.30 -12.26 -12.75
C ALA A 90 -2.83 -12.23 -12.83
N VAL A 91 -3.49 -11.60 -11.87
CA VAL A 91 -4.96 -11.41 -11.91
C VAL A 91 -5.38 -10.58 -13.11
N TYR A 92 -4.63 -9.50 -13.42
CA TYR A 92 -4.88 -8.72 -14.63
C TYR A 92 -4.81 -9.59 -15.89
N ALA A 93 -3.75 -10.36 -16.06
CA ALA A 93 -3.55 -11.21 -17.25
C ALA A 93 -4.65 -12.27 -17.40
N VAL A 94 -5.04 -12.92 -16.29
CA VAL A 94 -6.14 -13.89 -16.30
C VAL A 94 -7.46 -13.22 -16.68
N CYS A 95 -7.77 -12.07 -16.08
CA CYS A 95 -9.01 -11.35 -16.39
C CYS A 95 -9.04 -10.83 -17.82
N ALA A 96 -7.91 -10.38 -18.36
CA ALA A 96 -7.79 -9.94 -19.75
C ALA A 96 -7.94 -11.12 -20.73
N ALA A 97 -7.32 -12.27 -20.44
CA ALA A 97 -7.42 -13.48 -21.28
C ALA A 97 -8.87 -14.03 -21.36
N HIS A 98 -9.66 -13.84 -20.31
CA HIS A 98 -11.06 -14.28 -20.26
C HIS A 98 -12.07 -13.18 -20.59
N ASP A 99 -11.62 -12.02 -21.06
CA ASP A 99 -12.44 -10.83 -21.33
C ASP A 99 -13.32 -10.41 -20.14
N ASN A 100 -12.84 -10.66 -18.93
CA ASN A 100 -13.55 -10.38 -17.69
C ASN A 100 -12.90 -9.28 -16.85
N MET A 101 -12.69 -8.12 -17.47
CA MET A 101 -12.07 -6.97 -16.79
C MET A 101 -12.91 -6.40 -15.65
N ARG A 102 -14.21 -6.72 -15.59
CA ARG A 102 -15.06 -6.35 -14.44
C ARG A 102 -14.58 -6.99 -13.15
N LEU A 103 -14.19 -8.27 -13.18
CA LEU A 103 -13.65 -8.96 -12.01
C LEU A 103 -12.34 -8.31 -11.54
N TYR A 104 -11.46 -7.94 -12.47
CA TYR A 104 -10.24 -7.23 -12.15
C TYR A 104 -10.51 -5.91 -11.44
N THR A 105 -11.41 -5.07 -11.96
CA THR A 105 -11.76 -3.78 -11.35
C THR A 105 -12.46 -3.92 -10.00
N TRP A 106 -13.03 -5.08 -9.70
CA TRP A 106 -13.59 -5.38 -8.38
C TRP A 106 -12.51 -5.74 -7.35
N LEU A 107 -11.45 -6.38 -7.78
CA LEU A 107 -10.36 -6.82 -6.90
C LEU A 107 -9.34 -5.73 -6.64
N PHE A 108 -9.15 -4.80 -7.57
CA PHE A 108 -8.12 -3.76 -7.48
C PHE A 108 -8.73 -2.35 -7.61
N VAL A 109 -8.57 -1.56 -6.55
CA VAL A 109 -9.11 -0.19 -6.43
C VAL A 109 -8.59 0.71 -7.55
N THR A 110 -7.30 0.66 -7.81
CA THR A 110 -6.60 1.50 -8.78
C THR A 110 -7.09 1.36 -10.21
N ALA A 111 -7.55 0.16 -10.56
CA ALA A 111 -8.09 -0.10 -11.88
C ALA A 111 -9.40 0.66 -12.15
N LYS A 112 -10.11 1.08 -11.09
CA LYS A 112 -11.41 1.78 -11.25
C LYS A 112 -11.28 3.20 -11.75
N LEU A 113 -10.17 3.88 -11.45
CA LEU A 113 -9.98 5.27 -11.86
C LEU A 113 -10.07 5.45 -13.37
N LEU A 114 -9.53 4.53 -14.13
CA LEU A 114 -9.47 4.59 -15.59
C LEU A 114 -10.58 3.80 -16.29
N SER A 115 -11.30 2.94 -15.56
CA SER A 115 -12.47 2.23 -16.09
C SER A 115 -13.68 3.15 -16.35
N ILE A 116 -13.60 4.39 -15.88
CA ILE A 116 -14.67 5.39 -16.07
C ILE A 116 -14.65 5.96 -17.49
N GLY A 117 -13.66 5.66 -18.27
CA GLY A 117 -13.48 6.40 -19.51
C GLY A 117 -13.46 5.71 -20.82
N THR A 118 -12.92 4.60 -21.15
CA THR A 118 -13.02 4.10 -22.54
C THR A 118 -12.29 2.82 -22.87
N ASN A 119 -11.27 2.38 -22.78
CA ASN A 119 -10.70 1.10 -23.25
C ASN A 119 -10.14 0.30 -22.06
N TYR A 120 -11.01 -0.50 -21.47
CA TYR A 120 -10.81 -1.14 -20.16
C TYR A 120 -9.44 -1.82 -19.97
N ALA A 121 -8.88 -2.46 -20.98
CA ALA A 121 -7.65 -3.23 -20.79
C ALA A 121 -6.40 -2.32 -20.72
N ILE A 122 -6.19 -1.44 -21.67
CA ILE A 122 -4.96 -0.61 -21.72
C ILE A 122 -4.95 0.41 -20.59
N SER A 123 -6.08 1.06 -20.32
CA SER A 123 -6.18 2.06 -19.26
C SER A 123 -5.97 1.47 -17.88
N ASN A 124 -6.50 0.27 -17.62
CA ASN A 124 -6.27 -0.44 -16.37
C ASN A 124 -4.81 -0.86 -16.19
N LEU A 125 -4.14 -1.27 -17.27
CA LEU A 125 -2.72 -1.61 -17.21
C LEU A 125 -1.86 -0.38 -16.87
N VAL A 126 -2.14 0.76 -17.49
CA VAL A 126 -1.42 2.00 -17.22
C VAL A 126 -1.64 2.46 -15.77
N ALA A 127 -2.88 2.38 -15.27
CA ALA A 127 -3.18 2.69 -13.87
C ALA A 127 -2.46 1.77 -12.91
N ALA A 128 -2.46 0.46 -13.18
CA ALA A 128 -1.77 -0.53 -12.37
C ALA A 128 -0.26 -0.22 -12.29
N ILE A 129 0.38 0.01 -13.44
CA ILE A 129 1.81 0.35 -13.48
C ILE A 129 2.09 1.63 -12.69
N PHE A 130 1.29 2.67 -12.89
CA PHE A 130 1.47 3.95 -12.19
C PHE A 130 1.35 3.79 -10.67
N PHE A 131 0.37 3.03 -10.21
CA PHE A 131 0.18 2.77 -8.80
C PHE A 131 1.31 1.97 -8.18
N GLU A 132 1.79 0.93 -8.87
CA GLU A 132 2.95 0.15 -8.41
C GLU A 132 4.21 1.02 -8.33
N LEU A 133 4.40 1.96 -9.24
CA LEU A 133 5.50 2.92 -9.18
C LEU A 133 5.37 3.87 -7.97
N LEU A 134 4.16 4.28 -7.60
CA LEU A 134 3.93 5.08 -6.38
C LEU A 134 4.28 4.29 -5.11
N ILE A 135 3.85 3.03 -5.01
CA ILE A 135 4.21 2.17 -3.87
C ILE A 135 5.72 2.00 -3.79
N LEU A 136 6.36 1.73 -4.94
CA LEU A 136 7.82 1.60 -5.01
C LEU A 136 8.53 2.88 -4.55
N GLY A 137 8.04 4.04 -4.99
CA GLY A 137 8.54 5.34 -4.53
C GLY A 137 8.45 5.51 -3.01
N ILE A 138 7.34 5.12 -2.42
CA ILE A 138 7.13 5.15 -0.96
C ILE A 138 8.13 4.23 -0.23
N ILE A 139 8.41 3.04 -0.77
CA ILE A 139 9.39 2.10 -0.19
C ILE A 139 10.78 2.74 -0.11
N PHE A 140 11.20 3.46 -1.14
CA PHE A 140 12.51 4.13 -1.17
C PHE A 140 12.54 5.42 -0.33
N LEU A 141 11.41 6.12 -0.21
CA LEU A 141 11.34 7.38 0.55
C LEU A 141 11.23 7.16 2.06
N ALA A 142 10.64 6.05 2.51
CA ALA A 142 10.42 5.78 3.93
C ALA A 142 11.70 5.80 4.79
N PRO A 143 12.85 5.24 4.35
CA PRO A 143 14.10 5.30 5.11
C PRO A 143 14.70 6.71 5.19
N ILE A 144 14.48 7.56 4.18
CA ILE A 144 15.05 8.92 4.11
C ILE A 144 14.44 9.81 5.20
N HIS A 145 13.16 9.58 5.52
CA HIS A 145 12.44 10.31 6.57
C HIS A 145 12.55 9.65 7.95
N ARG A 146 13.55 8.78 8.15
CA ARG A 146 13.89 8.27 9.46
C ARG A 146 14.42 9.44 10.28
N ARG A 147 13.56 10.02 11.13
CA ARG A 147 13.99 10.96 12.15
C ARG A 147 14.95 10.23 13.07
N GLU A 148 16.20 10.66 13.12
CA GLU A 148 17.04 10.27 14.27
C GLU A 148 16.29 10.72 15.52
N PRO A 149 16.06 9.82 16.49
CA PRO A 149 15.47 10.24 17.77
C PRO A 149 16.37 11.35 18.29
N ASP A 150 15.78 12.51 18.62
CA ASP A 150 16.49 13.62 19.23
C ASP A 150 17.32 13.06 20.40
N GLU A 151 18.55 13.48 20.48
CA GLU A 151 19.50 13.03 21.51
C GLU A 151 18.91 13.22 22.93
N ASN A 152 17.95 14.12 23.07
CA ASN A 152 17.19 14.38 24.28
C ASN A 152 16.06 13.35 24.57
N GLU A 153 15.66 12.51 23.59
CA GLU A 153 14.70 11.41 23.79
C GLU A 153 15.37 10.10 24.17
N ARG A 154 16.71 10.05 24.17
CA ARG A 154 17.44 8.96 24.80
C ARG A 154 17.31 9.13 26.30
N ILE A 155 16.29 8.52 26.87
CA ILE A 155 16.21 8.33 28.32
C ILE A 155 17.55 7.67 28.71
N PRO A 156 18.40 8.34 29.51
CA PRO A 156 19.63 7.71 29.96
C PRO A 156 19.23 6.53 30.85
N LEU A 157 19.33 5.32 30.28
CA LEU A 157 19.10 4.05 30.97
C LEU A 157 20.18 3.79 32.04
N ASP A 158 21.20 4.66 32.16
CA ASP A 158 22.28 4.61 33.15
C ASP A 158 22.21 5.80 34.08
N ARG A 159 21.08 5.98 34.79
CA ARG A 159 21.13 6.60 36.10
C ARG A 159 21.27 5.48 37.10
N ASP A 160 22.50 5.19 37.49
CA ASP A 160 22.79 4.37 38.64
C ASP A 160 21.98 4.88 39.83
N PRO A 161 21.21 4.01 40.50
CA PRO A 161 20.38 4.41 41.64
C PRO A 161 21.19 4.80 42.87
N GLU A 162 22.51 4.89 42.79
CA GLU A 162 23.39 5.21 43.94
C GLU A 162 23.66 6.72 44.13
N GLU A 163 23.37 7.59 43.17
CA GLU A 163 23.63 9.03 43.32
C GLU A 163 22.51 9.83 44.01
N SER A 164 21.41 9.21 44.42
CA SER A 164 20.32 9.91 45.10
C SER A 164 20.40 9.88 46.63
N LYS A 165 21.56 9.52 47.21
CA LYS A 165 21.78 9.46 48.68
C LYS A 165 22.94 10.32 49.16
N GLN A 166 23.09 11.52 48.66
CA GLN A 166 23.92 12.56 49.31
C GLN A 166 23.12 13.82 49.51
#